data_3342fb2a6ab83b7562b3dec13901b37d
#
_entry.id   3342fb2a6ab83b7562b3dec13901b37d
#
_cell.length_a   1.000
_cell.length_b   1.000
_cell.length_c   1.000
_cell.angle_alpha   90.00
_cell.angle_beta   90.00
_cell.angle_gamma   90.00
#
_symmetry.space_group_name_H-M   'P 1'
#
loop_
_entity.id
_entity.type
_entity.pdbx_description
1 polymer ?
#
loop_
_entity_poly.entity_id
_entity_poly.type
_entity_poly.pdbx_seq_one_letter_code
_entity_poly.pdbx_strand_id
1 'polypeptide(L)'
;MRELFGAIQSLESREEVEAFFRDLCTLSELEAMAHRWEVARLLEKGLPYLEIAERTGASTTTVTRVAHWLRHGEGGYRLALDRSST
;
A
#
# COMPACT_ATOMS: atom_id res chain seq x y z
N MET A 1 1.83 -3.34 -19.00
CA MET A 1 2.24 -2.77 -17.69
C MET A 1 2.80 -1.36 -17.80
N ARG A 2 3.64 -1.09 -18.79
CA ARG A 2 4.21 0.26 -18.96
C ARG A 2 3.14 1.32 -19.14
N GLU A 3 2.12 1.02 -19.94
CA GLU A 3 1.04 1.96 -20.22
C GLU A 3 0.26 2.31 -18.94
N LEU A 4 0.03 1.33 -18.09
CA LEU A 4 -0.64 1.55 -16.82
C LEU A 4 0.18 2.47 -15.91
N PHE A 5 1.46 2.17 -15.77
CA PHE A 5 2.33 2.98 -14.91
C PHE A 5 2.48 4.40 -15.46
N GLY A 6 2.54 4.54 -16.81
CA GLY A 6 2.55 5.85 -17.43
C GLY A 6 1.27 6.65 -17.16
N ALA A 7 0.13 5.97 -17.20
CA ALA A 7 -1.15 6.62 -16.89
C ALA A 7 -1.17 7.13 -15.44
N ILE A 8 -0.72 6.30 -14.51
CA ILE A 8 -0.66 6.69 -13.10
C ILE A 8 0.28 7.89 -12.92
N GLN A 9 1.44 7.84 -13.57
CA GLN A 9 2.42 8.93 -13.47
C GLN A 9 1.90 10.25 -14.03
N SER A 10 0.97 10.21 -14.98
CA SER A 10 0.42 11.42 -15.59
C SER A 10 -0.56 12.18 -14.69
N LEU A 11 -1.01 11.56 -13.60
CA LEU A 11 -1.99 12.16 -12.71
C LEU A 11 -1.32 13.25 -11.86
N GLU A 12 -2.04 14.35 -11.65
CA GLU A 12 -1.46 15.56 -11.07
C GLU A 12 -2.00 15.92 -9.69
N SER A 13 -2.98 15.19 -9.20
CA SER A 13 -3.57 15.47 -7.89
C SER A 13 -4.08 14.20 -7.24
N ARG A 14 -4.30 14.26 -5.92
CA ARG A 14 -4.91 13.16 -5.20
C ARG A 14 -6.29 12.83 -5.78
N GLU A 15 -7.06 13.85 -6.11
CA GLU A 15 -8.41 13.67 -6.64
C GLU A 15 -8.39 12.92 -7.98
N GLU A 16 -7.40 13.21 -8.81
CA GLU A 16 -7.24 12.50 -10.08
C GLU A 16 -6.82 11.05 -9.86
N VAL A 17 -5.92 10.80 -8.91
CA VAL A 17 -5.52 9.44 -8.56
C VAL A 17 -6.71 8.64 -8.05
N GLU A 18 -7.51 9.22 -7.16
CA GLU A 18 -8.70 8.55 -6.64
C GLU A 18 -9.69 8.22 -7.75
N ALA A 19 -9.97 9.17 -8.62
CA ALA A 19 -10.91 8.96 -9.72
C ALA A 19 -10.44 7.83 -10.63
N PHE A 20 -9.15 7.83 -10.98
CA PHE A 20 -8.59 6.81 -11.86
C PHE A 20 -8.69 5.42 -11.23
N PHE A 21 -8.28 5.29 -9.96
CA PHE A 21 -8.31 4.00 -9.28
C PHE A 21 -9.73 3.51 -9.02
N ARG A 22 -10.68 4.41 -8.77
CA ARG A 22 -12.08 4.03 -8.60
C ARG A 22 -12.69 3.49 -9.89
N ASP A 23 -12.23 3.97 -11.04
CA ASP A 23 -12.68 3.43 -12.33
C ASP A 23 -11.96 2.13 -12.68
N LEU A 24 -10.68 2.04 -12.35
CA LEU A 24 -9.84 0.92 -12.75
C LEU A 24 -10.05 -0.33 -11.91
N CYS A 25 -10.27 -0.16 -10.61
CA CYS A 25 -10.30 -1.24 -9.63
C CYS A 25 -11.69 -1.47 -9.06
N THR A 26 -11.95 -2.70 -8.66
CA THR A 26 -13.13 -2.99 -7.84
C THR A 26 -12.91 -2.44 -6.42
N LEU A 27 -14.00 -2.27 -5.68
CA LEU A 27 -13.90 -1.83 -4.29
C LEU A 27 -13.06 -2.79 -3.45
N SER A 28 -13.23 -4.10 -3.63
CA SER A 28 -12.44 -5.07 -2.85
C SER A 28 -10.97 -5.02 -3.21
N GLU A 29 -10.62 -4.72 -4.46
CA GLU A 29 -9.22 -4.51 -4.84
C GLU A 29 -8.63 -3.28 -4.16
N LEU A 30 -9.38 -2.19 -4.11
CA LEU A 30 -8.94 -0.98 -3.42
C LEU A 30 -8.76 -1.21 -1.93
N GLU A 31 -9.71 -1.91 -1.30
CA GLU A 31 -9.62 -2.24 0.12
C GLU A 31 -8.39 -3.10 0.41
N ALA A 32 -8.12 -4.09 -0.46
CA ALA A 32 -6.94 -4.95 -0.28
C ALA A 32 -5.64 -4.13 -0.36
N MET A 33 -5.57 -3.22 -1.31
CA MET A 33 -4.39 -2.34 -1.45
C MET A 33 -4.27 -1.41 -0.25
N ALA A 34 -5.38 -0.84 0.21
CA ALA A 34 -5.38 0.05 1.37
C ALA A 34 -4.93 -0.68 2.63
N HIS A 35 -5.36 -1.93 2.82
CA HIS A 35 -4.94 -2.75 3.95
C HIS A 35 -3.43 -3.02 3.91
N ARG A 36 -2.91 -3.38 2.73
CA ARG A 36 -1.46 -3.61 2.60
C ARG A 36 -0.66 -2.36 2.91
N TRP A 37 -1.14 -1.21 2.45
CA TRP A 37 -0.46 0.05 2.74
C TRP A 37 -0.48 0.37 4.23
N GLU A 38 -1.62 0.19 4.89
CA GLU A 38 -1.72 0.42 6.33
C GLU A 38 -0.80 -0.52 7.11
N VAL A 39 -0.72 -1.80 6.69
CA VAL A 39 0.20 -2.76 7.30
C VAL A 39 1.64 -2.26 7.17
N ALA A 40 2.03 -1.77 5.99
CA ALA A 40 3.38 -1.25 5.78
C ALA A 40 3.66 -0.07 6.71
N ARG A 41 2.71 0.83 6.88
CA ARG A 41 2.87 1.99 7.77
C ARG A 41 3.05 1.57 9.23
N LEU A 42 2.30 0.57 9.68
CA LEU A 42 2.41 0.10 11.06
C LEU A 42 3.69 -0.71 11.29
N LEU A 43 4.15 -1.45 10.27
CA LEU A 43 5.45 -2.11 10.32
C LEU A 43 6.58 -1.10 10.47
N GLU A 44 6.49 0.02 9.76
CA GLU A 44 7.46 1.10 9.86
C GLU A 44 7.52 1.68 11.27
N LYS A 45 6.38 1.72 11.95
CA LYS A 45 6.30 2.20 13.34
C LYS A 45 6.82 1.18 14.35
N GLY A 46 7.12 -0.04 13.92
CA GLY A 46 7.69 -1.06 14.78
C GLY A 46 6.70 -1.87 15.60
N LEU A 47 5.42 -1.84 15.23
CA LEU A 47 4.41 -2.59 15.96
C LEU A 47 4.60 -4.11 15.75
N PRO A 48 4.25 -4.94 16.77
CA PRO A 48 4.27 -6.39 16.59
C PRO A 48 3.26 -6.86 15.55
N TYR A 49 3.55 -7.95 14.87
CA TYR A 49 2.71 -8.46 13.77
C TYR A 49 1.28 -8.77 14.22
N LEU A 50 1.12 -9.35 15.41
CA LEU A 50 -0.22 -9.66 15.92
C LEU A 50 -1.05 -8.40 16.15
N GLU A 51 -0.42 -7.36 16.67
CA GLU A 51 -1.11 -6.09 16.88
C GLU A 51 -1.50 -5.45 15.56
N ILE A 52 -0.63 -5.52 14.55
CA ILE A 52 -0.94 -5.01 13.22
C ILE A 52 -2.14 -5.74 12.63
N ALA A 53 -2.16 -7.07 12.74
CA ALA A 53 -3.28 -7.87 12.25
C ALA A 53 -4.59 -7.46 12.93
N GLU A 54 -4.57 -7.26 14.23
CA GLU A 54 -5.76 -6.85 14.97
C GLU A 54 -6.24 -5.47 14.55
N ARG A 55 -5.33 -4.52 14.41
CA ARG A 55 -5.70 -3.13 14.07
C ARG A 55 -6.20 -2.98 12.65
N THR A 56 -5.67 -3.75 11.70
CA THR A 56 -5.97 -3.58 10.29
C THR A 56 -7.05 -4.54 9.79
N GLY A 57 -7.31 -5.61 10.54
CA GLY A 57 -8.17 -6.69 10.07
C GLY A 57 -7.48 -7.63 9.09
N ALA A 58 -6.21 -7.38 8.77
CA ALA A 58 -5.44 -8.26 7.90
C ALA A 58 -5.04 -9.54 8.64
N SER A 59 -4.88 -10.64 7.91
CA SER A 59 -4.36 -11.87 8.50
C SER A 59 -2.88 -11.71 8.81
N THR A 60 -2.36 -12.53 9.73
CA THR A 60 -0.92 -12.54 10.01
C THR A 60 -0.11 -12.94 8.78
N THR A 61 -0.69 -13.78 7.90
CA THR A 61 -0.07 -14.13 6.62
C THR A 61 0.14 -12.87 5.76
N THR A 62 -0.87 -12.00 5.68
CA THR A 62 -0.77 -10.76 4.93
C THR A 62 0.30 -9.86 5.53
N VAL A 63 0.35 -9.73 6.86
CA VAL A 63 1.37 -8.92 7.53
C VAL A 63 2.76 -9.44 7.20
N THR A 64 2.97 -10.75 7.27
CA THR A 64 4.26 -11.37 6.93
C THR A 64 4.65 -11.10 5.48
N ARG A 65 3.70 -11.20 4.55
CA ARG A 65 3.97 -10.93 3.13
C ARG A 65 4.34 -9.48 2.88
N VAL A 66 3.64 -8.54 3.49
CA VAL A 66 3.98 -7.12 3.35
C VAL A 66 5.36 -6.86 3.93
N ALA A 67 5.67 -7.42 5.10
CA ALA A 67 6.99 -7.27 5.71
C ALA A 67 8.09 -7.78 4.78
N HIS A 68 7.84 -8.91 4.11
CA HIS A 68 8.80 -9.48 3.15
C HIS A 68 9.06 -8.50 2.00
N TRP A 69 8.00 -7.98 1.37
CA TRP A 69 8.14 -7.07 0.23
C TRP A 69 8.71 -5.71 0.64
N LEU A 70 8.43 -5.27 1.87
CA LEU A 70 9.03 -4.05 2.39
C LEU A 70 10.56 -4.17 2.47
N ARG A 71 11.05 -5.35 2.86
CA ARG A 71 12.49 -5.59 3.03
C ARG A 71 13.20 -6.04 1.76
N HIS A 72 12.52 -6.81 0.92
CA HIS A 72 13.14 -7.50 -0.22
C HIS A 72 12.49 -7.20 -1.56
N GLY A 73 11.59 -6.22 -1.62
CA GLY A 73 10.90 -5.86 -2.85
C GLY A 73 11.68 -4.87 -3.70
N GLU A 74 10.97 -4.14 -4.53
CA GLU A 74 11.54 -3.20 -5.49
C GLU A 74 11.80 -1.81 -4.90
N GLY A 75 11.61 -1.65 -3.60
CA GLY A 75 11.84 -0.36 -2.94
C GLY A 75 10.65 0.59 -2.97
N GLY A 76 9.51 0.17 -3.54
CA GLY A 76 8.33 1.04 -3.66
C GLY A 76 7.72 1.40 -2.32
N TYR A 77 7.59 0.41 -1.43
CA TYR A 77 7.10 0.69 -0.09
C TYR A 77 8.01 1.68 0.63
N ARG A 78 9.32 1.44 0.56
CA ARG A 78 10.30 2.30 1.23
C ARG A 78 10.20 3.73 0.73
N LEU A 79 10.14 3.89 -0.58
CA LEU A 79 10.03 5.20 -1.20
C LEU A 79 8.77 5.94 -0.78
N ALA A 80 7.63 5.26 -0.83
CA ALA A 80 6.34 5.86 -0.47
C ALA A 80 6.29 6.21 1.03
N LEU A 81 6.81 5.33 1.89
CA LEU A 81 6.86 5.58 3.33
C LEU A 81 7.72 6.80 3.64
N ASP A 82 8.87 6.91 3.00
CA ASP A 82 9.77 8.05 3.23
C ASP A 82 9.13 9.37 2.82
N ARG A 83 8.40 9.36 1.73
CA ARG A 83 7.76 10.58 1.21
C ARG A 83 6.47 10.95 1.93
N SER A 84 5.76 9.96 2.46
CA SER A 84 4.47 10.20 3.13
C SER A 84 4.61 10.51 4.61
N SER A 85 5.77 10.30 5.20
CA SER A 85 5.98 10.47 6.63
C SER A 85 6.29 11.91 7.02
N THR A 86 6.26 12.82 6.10
CA THR A 86 6.48 14.24 6.38
C THR A 86 5.21 14.96 6.77
#